data_70566ee4ff7d2d82fda74ed9b3baf0d4
#
_entry.id   70566ee4ff7d2d82fda74ed9b3baf0d4
#
_cell.length_a   1.000
_cell.length_b   1.000
_cell.length_c   1.000
_cell.angle_alpha   90.00
_cell.angle_beta   90.00
_cell.angle_gamma   90.00
#
_symmetry.space_group_name_H-M   'P 1'
#
loop_
_entity.id
_entity.type
_entity.pdbx_description
1 polymer ?
#
loop_
_entity_poly.entity_id
_entity_poly.type
_entity_poly.pdbx_seq_one_letter_code
_entity_poly.pdbx_strand_id
1 'polypeptide(L)' 'IAEYRLLVYDRFGNKVYDSGVTTDITTGWDGIYGGRQAELNVYAFFTDVLFNNGERQHFQGNVTLVR' A
#
# COMPACT_ATOMS: atom_id res chain seq x y z
N ILE A 1 3.35 16.99 0.42
CA ILE A 1 2.47 15.97 0.99
C ILE A 1 2.60 15.99 2.50
N ALA A 2 1.48 16.17 3.20
CA ALA A 2 1.46 16.23 4.66
C ALA A 2 1.37 14.83 5.28
N GLU A 3 0.62 13.91 4.66
CA GLU A 3 0.48 12.53 5.13
C GLU A 3 0.31 11.59 3.95
N TYR A 4 0.77 10.36 4.14
CA TYR A 4 0.69 9.29 3.15
C TYR A 4 0.50 7.96 3.87
N ARG A 5 -0.36 7.12 3.32
CA ARG A 5 -0.55 5.75 3.83
C ARG A 5 -0.81 4.81 2.67
N LEU A 6 -0.09 3.69 2.64
CA LEU A 6 -0.28 2.63 1.64
C LEU A 6 -0.74 1.36 2.34
N LEU A 7 -1.84 0.80 1.85
CA LEU A 7 -2.37 -0.48 2.29
C LEU A 7 -2.38 -1.44 1.12
N VAL A 8 -1.98 -2.69 1.35
CA VAL A 8 -2.03 -3.74 0.34
C VAL A 8 -2.79 -4.94 0.92
N TYR A 9 -3.72 -5.47 0.13
CA TYR A 9 -4.55 -6.62 0.51
C TYR A 9 -4.38 -7.74 -0.50
N ASP A 10 -4.45 -8.99 -0.03
CA ASP A 10 -4.48 -10.15 -0.91
C ASP A 10 -5.89 -10.36 -1.49
N ARG A 11 -6.04 -11.37 -2.34
CA ARG A 11 -7.31 -11.67 -2.99
C ARG A 11 -8.39 -12.16 -2.02
N PHE A 12 -8.01 -12.54 -0.79
CA PHE A 12 -8.93 -13.01 0.24
C PHE A 12 -9.35 -11.88 1.19
N GLY A 13 -8.85 -10.66 0.96
CA GLY A 13 -9.16 -9.52 1.81
C GLY A 13 -8.26 -9.38 3.03
N ASN A 14 -7.19 -10.15 3.13
CA ASN A 14 -6.23 -10.02 4.22
C ASN A 14 -5.25 -8.89 3.94
N LYS A 15 -5.05 -8.02 4.94
CA LYS A 15 -4.07 -6.94 4.82
C LYS A 15 -2.67 -7.53 4.94
N VAL A 16 -1.87 -7.39 3.87
CA VAL A 16 -0.51 -7.92 3.83
C VAL A 16 0.54 -6.83 4.04
N TYR A 17 0.17 -5.57 3.92
CA TYR A 17 1.07 -4.46 4.17
C TYR A 17 0.30 -3.22 4.59
N ASP A 18 0.86 -2.47 5.53
CA ASP A 18 0.36 -1.18 5.99
C ASP A 18 1.58 -0.32 6.32
N SER A 19 1.79 0.74 5.56
CA SER A 19 2.91 1.64 5.79
C SER A 19 2.75 2.46 7.07
N GLY A 20 1.53 2.53 7.61
CA GLY A 20 1.19 3.52 8.62
C GLY A 20 1.16 4.91 8.03
N VAL A 21 0.75 5.88 8.82
CA VAL A 21 0.75 7.28 8.41
C VAL A 21 2.19 7.80 8.44
N THR A 22 2.65 8.33 7.30
CA THR A 22 4.02 8.81 7.14
C THR A 22 4.04 10.03 6.22
N THR A 23 5.12 10.78 6.25
CA THR A 23 5.38 11.84 5.27
C THR A 23 6.31 11.36 4.15
N ASP A 24 6.83 10.14 4.25
CA ASP A 24 7.76 9.57 3.29
C ASP A 24 7.01 8.85 2.17
N ILE A 25 6.88 9.51 1.03
CA ILE A 25 6.17 8.97 -0.14
C ILE A 25 6.97 7.88 -0.87
N THR A 26 8.21 7.63 -0.46
CA THR A 26 9.00 6.54 -1.05
C THR A 26 8.73 5.20 -0.39
N THR A 27 7.97 5.18 0.71
CA THR A 27 7.58 3.96 1.40
C THR A 27 6.72 3.10 0.48
N GLY A 28 7.11 1.85 0.29
CA GLY A 28 6.39 0.89 -0.55
C GLY A 28 6.51 -0.52 0.02
N TRP A 29 5.67 -1.40 -0.53
CA TRP A 29 5.68 -2.81 -0.12
C TRP A 29 6.80 -3.54 -0.84
N ASP A 30 7.56 -4.33 -0.08
CA ASP A 30 8.70 -5.10 -0.58
C ASP A 30 8.33 -6.52 -1.04
N GLY A 31 7.05 -6.88 -0.99
CA GLY A 31 6.60 -8.22 -1.37
C GLY A 31 6.78 -9.26 -0.27
N ILE A 32 7.06 -8.84 0.96
CA ILE A 32 7.23 -9.74 2.11
C ILE A 32 5.99 -9.70 2.98
N TYR A 33 5.52 -10.87 3.39
CA TYR A 33 4.40 -11.00 4.30
C TYR A 33 4.68 -12.13 5.29
N GLY A 34 4.58 -11.81 6.59
CA GLY A 34 4.82 -12.79 7.63
C GLY A 34 6.25 -13.33 7.66
N GLY A 35 7.24 -12.52 7.25
CA GLY A 35 8.64 -12.91 7.19
C GLY A 35 9.00 -13.78 5.98
N ARG A 36 8.08 -13.94 5.04
CA ARG A 36 8.28 -14.74 3.83
C ARG A 36 7.93 -13.92 2.60
N GLN A 37 8.45 -14.32 1.44
CA GLN A 37 8.01 -13.75 0.19
C GLN A 37 6.53 -14.07 -0.02
N ALA A 38 5.72 -13.04 -0.33
CA ALA A 38 4.31 -13.22 -0.61
C ALA A 38 4.12 -14.04 -1.90
N GLU A 39 2.99 -14.71 -2.01
CA GLU A 39 2.67 -15.50 -3.19
C GLU A 39 2.57 -14.61 -4.44
N LEU A 40 2.95 -15.17 -5.59
CA LEU A 40 2.79 -14.52 -6.88
C LEU A 40 1.29 -14.46 -7.21
N ASN A 41 0.73 -13.27 -7.14
CA ASN A 41 -0.71 -13.10 -7.32
C ASN A 41 -1.03 -11.64 -7.57
N VAL A 42 -2.31 -11.37 -7.77
CA VAL A 42 -2.83 -10.00 -7.87
C VAL A 42 -3.20 -9.53 -6.47
N TYR A 43 -2.71 -8.35 -6.12
CA TYR A 43 -3.01 -7.70 -4.84
C TYR A 43 -3.74 -6.40 -5.10
N ALA A 44 -4.66 -6.03 -4.20
CA ALA A 44 -5.31 -4.73 -4.23
C ALA A 44 -4.52 -3.75 -3.37
N PHE A 45 -4.34 -2.53 -3.86
CA PHE A 45 -3.72 -1.48 -3.07
C PHE A 45 -4.68 -0.30 -2.89
N PHE A 46 -4.53 0.37 -1.76
CA PHE A 46 -5.25 1.59 -1.42
C PHE A 46 -4.25 2.60 -0.89
N THR A 47 -4.30 3.82 -1.41
CA THR A 47 -3.42 4.90 -0.97
C THR A 47 -4.27 6.08 -0.54
N ASP A 48 -3.95 6.63 0.64
CA ASP A 48 -4.57 7.82 1.18
C ASP A 48 -3.49 8.90 1.29
N VAL A 49 -3.71 10.03 0.63
CA VAL A 49 -2.75 11.13 0.57
C VAL A 49 -3.43 12.40 1.06
N LEU A 50 -2.81 13.04 2.05
CA LEU A 50 -3.20 14.39 2.49
C LEU A 50 -2.14 15.36 1.99
N PHE A 51 -2.58 16.32 1.19
CA PHE A 51 -1.71 17.37 0.66
C PHE A 51 -1.57 18.52 1.65
N ASN A 52 -0.52 19.34 1.47
CA ASN A 52 -0.23 20.43 2.38
C ASN A 52 -1.33 21.52 2.39
N ASN A 53 -2.13 21.60 1.34
CA ASN A 53 -3.25 22.55 1.26
C ASN A 53 -4.52 22.03 1.95
N GLY A 54 -4.46 20.86 2.60
CA GLY A 54 -5.60 20.25 3.28
C GLY A 54 -6.46 19.35 2.43
N GLU A 55 -6.18 19.21 1.15
CA GLU A 55 -6.89 18.29 0.28
C GLU A 55 -6.48 16.85 0.57
N ARG A 56 -7.48 15.95 0.58
CA ARG A 56 -7.24 14.51 0.75
C ARG A 56 -7.70 13.78 -0.50
N GLN A 57 -6.85 12.88 -0.98
CA GLN A 57 -7.19 12.05 -2.13
C GLN A 57 -6.93 10.58 -1.82
N HIS A 58 -7.76 9.72 -2.43
CA HIS A 58 -7.66 8.27 -2.30
C HIS A 58 -7.41 7.68 -3.67
N PHE A 59 -6.45 6.77 -3.74
CA PHE A 59 -6.15 6.02 -4.95
C PHE A 59 -6.30 4.55 -4.65
N GLN A 60 -6.77 3.78 -5.62
CA GLN A 60 -6.89 2.34 -5.50
C GLN A 60 -6.62 1.68 -6.84
N GLY A 61 -6.18 0.44 -6.79
CA GLY A 61 -5.89 -0.33 -7.98
C GLY A 61 -5.42 -1.72 -7.64
N ASN A 62 -4.95 -2.41 -8.65
CA ASN A 62 -4.41 -3.76 -8.51
C ASN A 62 -2.95 -3.75 -8.92
N VAL A 63 -2.15 -4.56 -8.21
CA VAL A 63 -0.76 -4.80 -8.53
C VAL A 63 -0.55 -6.30 -8.64
N THR A 64 0.15 -6.73 -9.68
CA THR A 64 0.51 -8.14 -9.85
C THR A 64 1.93 -8.32 -9.37
N LEU A 65 2.11 -9.19 -8.37
CA LEU A 65 3.42 -9.52 -7.86
C LEU A 65 4.03 -10.61 -8.75
N VAL A 66 5.16 -10.29 -9.34
CA VAL A 66 5.92 -11.22 -10.21
C VAL A 66 7.36 -11.27 -9.73
N ARG A 67 8.04 -12.37 -10.03
CA ARG A 67 9.46 -12.56 -9.71
C ARG A 67 10.23 -13.15 -10.87
#